data_042e5e86209b101fb8c39e9a3e5ff764
#
_entry.id   042e5e86209b101fb8c39e9a3e5ff764
#
_cell.length_a   1.000
_cell.length_b   1.000
_cell.length_c   1.000
_cell.angle_alpha   90.00
_cell.angle_beta   90.00
_cell.angle_gamma   90.00
#
_symmetry.space_group_name_H-M   'P 1'
#
loop_
_entity.id
_entity.type
_entity.pdbx_description
1 polymer ?
#
loop_
_entity_poly.entity_id
_entity_poly.type
_entity_poly.pdbx_seq_one_letter_code
_entity_poly.pdbx_strand_id
1 'polypeptide(L)'
;LRRQRQMCIRDRRKINRFCEAAALVLALAALLTLIGTGLTERVHLGTWGGKTEAVAFLPISPVQGAALLLGGMLAALALFALLKRHARLGWALAALWGAAAAILAVGFGTKQVYDAAIVQEAAELFARGNYKMMSADYLNAYPYQLGICLPMEILLRLFPGLNLNLTMQLVNVAMALGAAAAMAALGRTIFEDSRISRACEAAGLLVWPALLFCQQVYGTIPMLFFVSLAMLCYAKYVKTRRRAL
;
A
#
# COMPACT_ATOMS: atom_id res chain seq x y z
N LEU A 1 36.27 -7.87 30.01
CA LEU A 1 35.62 -8.24 28.74
C LEU A 1 34.27 -8.98 28.95
N ARG A 2 34.17 -10.01 29.81
CA ARG A 2 32.92 -10.77 30.09
C ARG A 2 31.83 -9.91 30.74
N ARG A 3 32.19 -9.08 31.75
CA ARG A 3 31.25 -8.14 32.39
C ARG A 3 30.75 -7.05 31.44
N GLN A 4 31.60 -6.51 30.58
CA GLN A 4 31.19 -5.51 29.57
C GLN A 4 30.22 -6.11 28.53
N ARG A 5 30.48 -7.33 28.06
CA ARG A 5 29.54 -8.03 27.17
C ARG A 5 28.16 -8.26 27.83
N GLN A 6 28.13 -8.66 29.10
CA GLN A 6 26.86 -8.87 29.81
C GLN A 6 26.09 -7.56 30.04
N MET A 7 26.78 -6.45 30.27
CA MET A 7 26.18 -5.11 30.41
C MET A 7 25.56 -4.67 29.08
N CYS A 8 26.29 -4.77 27.97
CA CYS A 8 25.78 -4.43 26.65
C CYS A 8 24.55 -5.27 26.24
N ILE A 9 24.51 -6.56 26.57
CA ILE A 9 23.37 -7.45 26.31
C ILE A 9 22.15 -7.03 27.13
N ARG A 10 22.36 -6.66 28.42
CA ARG A 10 21.27 -6.23 29.31
C ARG A 10 20.68 -4.89 28.89
N ASP A 11 21.51 -3.95 28.47
CA ASP A 11 21.06 -2.65 27.98
C ASP A 11 20.33 -2.77 26.65
N ARG A 12 20.82 -3.62 25.75
CA ARG A 12 20.13 -3.92 24.48
C ARG A 12 18.74 -4.53 24.70
N ARG A 13 18.58 -5.42 25.70
CA ARG A 13 17.25 -5.98 26.05
C ARG A 13 16.30 -4.93 26.61
N LYS A 14 16.80 -3.98 27.42
CA LYS A 14 15.98 -2.88 27.93
C LYS A 14 15.51 -1.94 26.82
N ILE A 15 16.43 -1.57 25.92
CA ILE A 15 16.10 -0.75 24.75
C ILE A 15 15.06 -1.45 23.86
N ASN A 16 15.25 -2.74 23.56
CA ASN A 16 14.29 -3.50 22.76
C ASN A 16 12.90 -3.53 23.41
N ARG A 17 12.81 -3.80 24.73
CA ARG A 17 11.51 -3.77 25.45
C ARG A 17 10.87 -2.38 25.44
N PHE A 18 11.65 -1.33 25.56
CA PHE A 18 11.14 0.03 25.43
C PHE A 18 10.61 0.31 24.02
N CYS A 19 11.35 -0.07 22.98
CA CYS A 19 10.90 0.08 21.59
C CYS A 19 9.64 -0.76 21.30
N GLU A 20 9.55 -1.98 21.83
CA GLU A 20 8.38 -2.83 21.72
C GLU A 20 7.16 -2.22 22.41
N ALA A 21 7.34 -1.70 23.63
CA ALA A 21 6.27 -1.02 24.37
C ALA A 21 5.82 0.27 23.65
N ALA A 22 6.77 1.08 23.18
CA ALA A 22 6.47 2.30 22.43
C ALA A 22 5.72 1.98 21.13
N ALA A 23 6.15 0.98 20.37
CA ALA A 23 5.48 0.54 19.16
C ALA A 23 4.05 0.04 19.45
N LEU A 24 3.85 -0.71 20.55
CA LEU A 24 2.53 -1.17 20.97
C LEU A 24 1.62 0.01 21.33
N VAL A 25 2.11 0.99 22.10
CA VAL A 25 1.33 2.18 22.47
C VAL A 25 0.94 2.98 21.24
N LEU A 26 1.86 3.19 20.29
CA LEU A 26 1.56 3.88 19.03
C LEU A 26 0.55 3.12 18.20
N ALA A 27 0.67 1.80 18.10
CA ALA A 27 -0.28 0.97 17.37
C ALA A 27 -1.67 1.00 18.01
N LEU A 28 -1.76 0.95 19.34
CA LEU A 28 -3.03 1.06 20.06
C LEU A 28 -3.65 2.45 19.90
N ALA A 29 -2.86 3.51 19.98
CA ALA A 29 -3.34 4.88 19.76
C ALA A 29 -3.88 5.05 18.34
N ALA A 30 -3.15 4.58 17.32
CA ALA A 30 -3.61 4.60 15.94
C ALA A 30 -4.91 3.80 15.76
N LEU A 31 -4.99 2.60 16.35
CA LEU A 31 -6.19 1.76 16.29
C LEU A 31 -7.40 2.43 16.94
N LEU A 32 -7.22 3.02 18.12
CA LEU A 32 -8.29 3.74 18.83
C LEU A 32 -8.77 4.96 18.04
N THR A 33 -7.85 5.69 17.40
CA THR A 33 -8.20 6.81 16.51
C THR A 33 -9.00 6.32 15.30
N LEU A 34 -8.56 5.25 14.64
CA LEU A 34 -9.26 4.67 13.50
C LEU A 34 -10.66 4.13 13.88
N ILE A 35 -10.78 3.50 15.05
CA ILE A 35 -12.08 3.05 15.55
C ILE A 35 -12.97 4.26 15.87
N GLY A 36 -12.44 5.26 16.56
CA GLY A 36 -13.17 6.48 16.91
C GLY A 36 -13.71 7.21 15.68
N THR A 37 -12.85 7.47 14.70
CA THR A 37 -13.27 8.11 13.44
C THR A 37 -14.22 7.24 12.64
N GLY A 38 -13.99 5.93 12.55
CA GLY A 38 -14.89 4.99 11.85
C GLY A 38 -16.27 4.84 12.50
N LEU A 39 -16.40 5.16 13.80
CA LEU A 39 -17.70 5.16 14.48
C LEU A 39 -18.52 6.44 14.22
N THR A 40 -17.85 7.55 13.98
CA THR A 40 -18.48 8.87 13.92
C THR A 40 -18.45 9.51 12.55
N GLU A 41 -17.57 9.06 11.66
CA GLU A 41 -17.29 9.73 10.38
C GLU A 41 -17.15 8.73 9.24
N ARG A 42 -17.54 9.14 8.05
CA ARG A 42 -17.22 8.47 6.79
C ARG A 42 -16.36 9.39 5.94
N VAL A 43 -15.41 8.82 5.24
CA VAL A 43 -14.61 9.57 4.25
C VAL A 43 -15.46 9.75 2.99
N HIS A 44 -15.61 10.99 2.57
CA HIS A 44 -16.18 11.34 1.28
C HIS A 44 -15.07 11.91 0.38
N LEU A 45 -14.82 11.22 -0.72
CA LEU A 45 -13.93 11.70 -1.77
C LEU A 45 -14.80 12.42 -2.80
N GLY A 46 -14.73 13.73 -2.84
CA GLY A 46 -15.54 14.53 -3.74
C GLY A 46 -14.74 15.66 -4.39
N THR A 47 -15.14 16.02 -5.58
CA THR A 47 -14.71 17.26 -6.22
C THR A 47 -15.59 18.40 -5.73
N TRP A 48 -15.11 19.17 -4.78
CA TRP A 48 -15.78 20.41 -4.38
C TRP A 48 -15.25 21.58 -5.21
N GLY A 49 -16.11 22.19 -5.99
CA GLY A 49 -15.80 23.40 -6.73
C GLY A 49 -14.82 23.26 -7.89
N GLY A 50 -14.58 22.04 -8.40
CA GLY A 50 -13.81 21.78 -9.64
C GLY A 50 -12.30 21.99 -9.56
N LYS A 51 -11.71 22.22 -8.38
CA LYS A 51 -10.30 22.63 -8.31
C LYS A 51 -9.43 21.87 -7.28
N THR A 52 -9.96 21.03 -6.40
CA THR A 52 -9.14 20.33 -5.41
C THR A 52 -9.73 18.97 -5.09
N GLU A 53 -8.87 17.97 -4.90
CA GLU A 53 -9.23 16.72 -4.26
C GLU A 53 -9.60 17.02 -2.80
N ALA A 54 -10.88 17.15 -2.53
CA ALA A 54 -11.35 17.41 -1.18
C ALA A 54 -11.67 16.08 -0.50
N VAL A 55 -10.91 15.75 0.52
CA VAL A 55 -11.29 14.72 1.47
C VAL A 55 -12.16 15.37 2.53
N ALA A 56 -13.44 15.02 2.55
CA ALA A 56 -14.36 15.48 3.58
C ALA A 56 -14.69 14.33 4.53
N PHE A 57 -14.66 14.61 5.81
CA PHE A 57 -15.18 13.70 6.83
C PHE A 57 -16.64 14.07 7.08
N LEU A 58 -17.54 13.17 6.70
CA LEU A 58 -18.97 13.37 6.89
C LEU A 58 -19.45 12.58 8.11
N PRO A 59 -20.22 13.20 9.02
CA PRO A 59 -20.71 12.50 10.18
C PRO A 59 -21.66 11.37 9.76
N ILE A 60 -21.55 10.25 10.47
CA ILE A 60 -22.51 9.11 10.38
C ILE A 60 -23.05 8.82 11.76
N SER A 61 -24.19 8.16 11.82
CA SER A 61 -24.70 7.72 13.13
C SER A 61 -23.73 6.68 13.73
N PRO A 62 -23.48 6.72 15.05
CA PRO A 62 -22.61 5.75 15.72
C PRO A 62 -23.05 4.29 15.50
N VAL A 63 -24.37 4.07 15.33
CA VAL A 63 -24.94 2.74 15.03
C VAL A 63 -24.48 2.26 13.63
N GLN A 64 -24.52 3.14 12.62
CA GLN A 64 -24.04 2.80 11.28
C GLN A 64 -22.53 2.55 11.30
N GLY A 65 -21.74 3.39 11.99
CA GLY A 65 -20.31 3.21 12.15
C GLY A 65 -19.99 1.88 12.84
N ALA A 66 -20.67 1.56 13.93
CA ALA A 66 -20.51 0.29 14.63
C ALA A 66 -20.88 -0.92 13.75
N ALA A 67 -21.97 -0.84 12.98
CA ALA A 67 -22.37 -1.91 12.06
C ALA A 67 -21.33 -2.14 10.97
N LEU A 68 -20.76 -1.08 10.39
CA LEU A 68 -19.69 -1.19 9.38
C LEU A 68 -18.41 -1.79 9.96
N LEU A 69 -17.97 -1.35 11.15
CA LEU A 69 -16.79 -1.89 11.81
C LEU A 69 -16.96 -3.36 12.20
N LEU A 70 -18.10 -3.71 12.82
CA LEU A 70 -18.39 -5.10 13.18
C LEU A 70 -18.52 -5.98 11.95
N GLY A 71 -19.23 -5.52 10.92
CA GLY A 71 -19.35 -6.24 9.65
C GLY A 71 -17.99 -6.47 8.98
N GLY A 72 -17.15 -5.45 8.92
CA GLY A 72 -15.77 -5.56 8.40
C GLY A 72 -14.91 -6.53 9.22
N MET A 73 -14.99 -6.47 10.54
CA MET A 73 -14.26 -7.38 11.43
C MET A 73 -14.74 -8.83 11.27
N LEU A 74 -16.06 -9.07 11.19
CA LEU A 74 -16.61 -10.40 10.95
C LEU A 74 -16.19 -10.94 9.58
N ALA A 75 -16.22 -10.10 8.54
CA ALA A 75 -15.75 -10.47 7.21
C ALA A 75 -14.25 -10.84 7.22
N ALA A 76 -13.43 -10.07 7.94
CA ALA A 76 -11.99 -10.37 8.10
C ALA A 76 -11.76 -11.71 8.81
N LEU A 77 -12.47 -11.96 9.90
CA LEU A 77 -12.38 -13.22 10.63
C LEU A 77 -12.87 -14.43 9.80
N ALA A 78 -13.98 -14.26 9.07
CA ALA A 78 -14.49 -15.31 8.18
C ALA A 78 -13.50 -15.62 7.06
N LEU A 79 -12.95 -14.58 6.40
CA LEU A 79 -11.95 -14.75 5.36
C LEU A 79 -10.67 -15.41 5.91
N PHE A 80 -10.19 -14.98 7.07
CA PHE A 80 -9.05 -15.61 7.73
C PHE A 80 -9.30 -17.10 8.02
N ALA A 81 -10.49 -17.44 8.55
CA ALA A 81 -10.86 -18.81 8.83
C ALA A 81 -10.91 -19.68 7.55
N LEU A 82 -11.41 -19.14 6.46
CA LEU A 82 -11.42 -19.78 5.14
C LEU A 82 -10.00 -20.00 4.61
N LEU A 83 -9.15 -18.98 4.62
CA LEU A 83 -7.78 -19.07 4.14
C LEU A 83 -6.93 -20.04 4.98
N LYS A 84 -7.21 -20.13 6.29
CA LYS A 84 -6.57 -21.10 7.16
C LYS A 84 -6.90 -22.55 6.76
N ARG A 85 -8.14 -22.83 6.33
CA ARG A 85 -8.59 -24.15 5.91
C ARG A 85 -8.18 -24.50 4.48
N HIS A 86 -8.23 -23.50 3.59
CA HIS A 86 -8.07 -23.68 2.15
C HIS A 86 -7.01 -22.74 1.58
N ALA A 87 -5.74 -23.17 1.66
CA ALA A 87 -4.61 -22.33 1.21
C ALA A 87 -4.69 -21.91 -0.27
N ARG A 88 -5.28 -22.75 -1.14
CA ARG A 88 -5.45 -22.45 -2.57
C ARG A 88 -6.50 -21.35 -2.83
N LEU A 89 -7.43 -21.17 -1.90
CA LEU A 89 -8.45 -20.12 -2.00
C LEU A 89 -7.85 -18.71 -2.01
N GLY A 90 -6.74 -18.49 -1.29
CA GLY A 90 -6.03 -17.21 -1.30
C GLY A 90 -5.58 -16.80 -2.69
N TRP A 91 -5.02 -17.73 -3.47
CA TRP A 91 -4.64 -17.48 -4.85
C TRP A 91 -5.83 -17.20 -5.76
N ALA A 92 -6.94 -17.94 -5.59
CA ALA A 92 -8.16 -17.72 -6.35
C ALA A 92 -8.77 -16.33 -6.05
N LEU A 93 -8.82 -15.94 -4.78
CA LEU A 93 -9.30 -14.62 -4.36
C LEU A 93 -8.37 -13.49 -4.82
N ALA A 94 -7.06 -13.67 -4.78
CA ALA A 94 -6.10 -12.72 -5.32
C ALA A 94 -6.25 -12.55 -6.84
N ALA A 95 -6.45 -13.65 -7.56
CA ALA A 95 -6.72 -13.62 -8.99
C ALA A 95 -8.04 -12.91 -9.30
N LEU A 96 -9.11 -13.18 -8.55
CA LEU A 96 -10.41 -12.52 -8.68
C LEU A 96 -10.30 -11.02 -8.37
N TRP A 97 -9.58 -10.66 -7.32
CA TRP A 97 -9.31 -9.27 -6.96
C TRP A 97 -8.55 -8.54 -8.09
N GLY A 98 -7.49 -9.17 -8.60
CA GLY A 98 -6.70 -8.64 -9.70
C GLY A 98 -7.52 -8.50 -11.00
N ALA A 99 -8.35 -9.50 -11.31
CA ALA A 99 -9.25 -9.44 -12.45
C ALA A 99 -10.28 -8.30 -12.31
N ALA A 100 -10.88 -8.13 -11.13
CA ALA A 100 -11.80 -7.03 -10.86
C ALA A 100 -11.10 -5.66 -11.05
N ALA A 101 -9.89 -5.49 -10.51
CA ALA A 101 -9.12 -4.27 -10.68
C ALA A 101 -8.75 -4.00 -12.15
N ALA A 102 -8.37 -5.04 -12.90
CA ALA A 102 -8.06 -4.93 -14.32
C ALA A 102 -9.31 -4.61 -15.16
N ILE A 103 -10.47 -5.23 -14.85
CA ILE A 103 -11.75 -4.92 -15.50
C ILE A 103 -12.13 -3.45 -15.25
N LEU A 104 -11.94 -2.95 -14.03
CA LEU A 104 -12.16 -1.54 -13.72
C LEU A 104 -11.24 -0.64 -14.56
N ALA A 105 -9.96 -0.98 -14.69
CA ALA A 105 -8.99 -0.22 -15.49
C ALA A 105 -9.38 -0.15 -16.96
N VAL A 106 -9.78 -1.28 -17.55
CA VAL A 106 -10.17 -1.36 -18.95
C VAL A 106 -11.56 -0.75 -19.18
N GLY A 107 -12.52 -1.08 -18.30
CA GLY A 107 -13.93 -0.75 -18.50
C GLY A 107 -14.25 0.71 -18.23
N PHE A 108 -13.65 1.33 -17.24
CA PHE A 108 -13.92 2.75 -16.92
C PHE A 108 -13.04 3.72 -17.71
N GLY A 109 -11.87 3.29 -18.21
CA GLY A 109 -10.97 4.14 -19.01
C GLY A 109 -10.67 5.48 -18.31
N THR A 110 -10.58 5.46 -16.98
CA THR A 110 -10.44 6.67 -16.15
C THR A 110 -9.25 7.49 -16.61
N LYS A 111 -9.51 8.74 -17.01
CA LYS A 111 -8.45 9.70 -17.29
C LYS A 111 -7.86 10.18 -15.97
N GLN A 112 -6.55 10.42 -15.98
CA GLN A 112 -5.91 11.02 -14.83
C GLN A 112 -6.34 12.49 -14.70
N VAL A 113 -6.46 12.92 -13.45
CA VAL A 113 -6.83 14.32 -13.11
C VAL A 113 -5.83 14.88 -12.11
N TYR A 114 -5.77 16.19 -12.00
CA TYR A 114 -4.93 16.93 -11.04
C TYR A 114 -3.45 16.46 -11.11
N ASP A 115 -2.85 16.19 -9.99
CA ASP A 115 -1.45 15.82 -9.83
C ASP A 115 -1.04 14.61 -10.69
N ALA A 116 -1.90 13.61 -10.75
CA ALA A 116 -1.65 12.42 -11.58
C ALA A 116 -1.62 12.76 -13.08
N ALA A 117 -2.46 13.70 -13.51
CA ALA A 117 -2.43 14.19 -14.90
C ALA A 117 -1.14 14.94 -15.21
N ILE A 118 -0.69 15.81 -14.30
CA ILE A 118 0.57 16.56 -14.47
C ILE A 118 1.76 15.61 -14.57
N VAL A 119 1.82 14.60 -13.71
CA VAL A 119 2.88 13.58 -13.70
C VAL A 119 2.89 12.78 -15.00
N GLN A 120 1.71 12.39 -15.51
CA GLN A 120 1.59 11.68 -16.78
C GLN A 120 2.00 12.56 -17.95
N GLU A 121 1.51 13.80 -18.02
CA GLU A 121 1.88 14.77 -19.07
C GLU A 121 3.39 15.03 -19.08
N ALA A 122 3.99 15.19 -17.91
CA ALA A 122 5.43 15.36 -17.79
C ALA A 122 6.19 14.17 -18.39
N ALA A 123 5.78 12.94 -18.08
CA ALA A 123 6.41 11.74 -18.64
C ALA A 123 6.27 11.66 -20.16
N GLU A 124 5.11 12.04 -20.71
CA GLU A 124 4.88 12.10 -22.15
C GLU A 124 5.76 13.15 -22.85
N LEU A 125 5.93 14.31 -22.22
CA LEU A 125 6.82 15.36 -22.74
C LEU A 125 8.29 14.95 -22.64
N PHE A 126 8.71 14.33 -21.56
CA PHE A 126 10.07 13.83 -21.37
C PHE A 126 10.41 12.74 -22.40
N ALA A 127 9.47 11.86 -22.70
CA ALA A 127 9.65 10.84 -23.74
C ALA A 127 9.92 11.45 -25.13
N ARG A 128 9.39 12.65 -25.40
CA ARG A 128 9.63 13.45 -26.61
C ARG A 128 10.88 14.33 -26.51
N GLY A 129 11.66 14.24 -25.43
CA GLY A 129 12.85 15.05 -25.20
C GLY A 129 12.58 16.46 -24.68
N ASN A 130 11.35 16.77 -24.30
CA ASN A 130 10.97 18.08 -23.77
C ASN A 130 10.93 18.05 -22.23
N TYR A 131 11.97 18.58 -21.60
CA TYR A 131 12.12 18.57 -20.14
C TYR A 131 11.73 19.90 -19.47
N LYS A 132 11.01 20.79 -20.16
CA LYS A 132 10.60 22.09 -19.60
C LYS A 132 9.76 21.95 -18.32
N MET A 133 9.00 20.87 -18.17
CA MET A 133 8.22 20.63 -16.96
C MET A 133 9.05 20.30 -15.71
N MET A 134 10.33 19.98 -15.84
CA MET A 134 11.21 19.83 -14.66
C MET A 134 11.38 21.11 -13.88
N SER A 135 11.34 22.26 -14.56
CA SER A 135 11.39 23.60 -13.95
C SER A 135 10.01 24.22 -13.73
N ALA A 136 8.95 23.53 -14.10
CA ALA A 136 7.58 23.98 -13.84
C ALA A 136 7.24 23.86 -12.35
N ASP A 137 6.36 24.73 -11.89
CA ASP A 137 6.04 24.92 -10.47
C ASP A 137 5.75 23.61 -9.72
N TYR A 138 5.02 22.68 -10.34
CA TYR A 138 4.64 21.45 -9.67
C TYR A 138 5.82 20.50 -9.42
N LEU A 139 6.59 20.12 -10.46
CA LEU A 139 7.70 19.19 -10.29
C LEU A 139 8.89 19.82 -9.57
N ASN A 140 9.04 21.14 -9.63
CA ASN A 140 10.02 21.85 -8.83
C ASN A 140 9.65 21.85 -7.34
N ALA A 141 8.36 21.99 -7.02
CA ALA A 141 7.85 21.89 -5.64
C ALA A 141 7.85 20.46 -5.10
N TYR A 142 7.63 19.47 -5.99
CA TYR A 142 7.51 18.05 -5.64
C TYR A 142 8.48 17.16 -6.44
N PRO A 143 9.81 17.32 -6.27
CA PRO A 143 10.81 16.65 -7.12
C PRO A 143 10.80 15.12 -6.97
N TYR A 144 10.28 14.59 -5.88
CA TYR A 144 10.11 13.15 -5.68
C TYR A 144 9.17 12.50 -6.70
N GLN A 145 8.28 13.26 -7.35
CA GLN A 145 7.42 12.78 -8.42
C GLN A 145 8.17 12.38 -9.68
N LEU A 146 9.40 12.87 -9.86
CA LEU A 146 10.29 12.41 -10.93
C LEU A 146 10.55 10.90 -10.84
N GLY A 147 10.44 10.32 -9.64
CA GLY A 147 10.59 8.88 -9.43
C GLY A 147 9.53 8.03 -10.15
N ILE A 148 8.33 8.55 -10.38
CA ILE A 148 7.30 7.87 -11.18
C ILE A 148 7.33 8.32 -12.65
N CYS A 149 7.73 9.57 -12.94
CA CYS A 149 7.88 10.05 -14.32
C CYS A 149 8.91 9.23 -15.10
N LEU A 150 10.07 8.90 -14.49
CA LEU A 150 11.14 8.19 -15.15
C LEU A 150 10.75 6.81 -15.71
N PRO A 151 10.15 5.88 -14.94
CA PRO A 151 9.71 4.61 -15.51
C PRO A 151 8.64 4.79 -16.61
N MET A 152 7.77 5.77 -16.51
CA MET A 152 6.78 6.08 -17.55
C MET A 152 7.45 6.62 -18.83
N GLU A 153 8.43 7.51 -18.70
CA GLU A 153 9.24 8.00 -19.81
C GLU A 153 9.96 6.84 -20.53
N ILE A 154 10.59 5.94 -19.76
CA ILE A 154 11.29 4.77 -20.30
C ILE A 154 10.31 3.88 -21.08
N LEU A 155 9.13 3.61 -20.53
CA LEU A 155 8.11 2.81 -21.21
C LEU A 155 7.68 3.44 -22.54
N LEU A 156 7.43 4.74 -22.57
CA LEU A 156 7.04 5.45 -23.79
C LEU A 156 8.14 5.51 -24.84
N ARG A 157 9.40 5.61 -24.43
CA ARG A 157 10.56 5.56 -25.36
C ARG A 157 10.74 4.17 -25.96
N LEU A 158 10.55 3.13 -25.16
CA LEU A 158 10.67 1.74 -25.63
C LEU A 158 9.48 1.31 -26.49
N PHE A 159 8.28 1.81 -26.20
CA PHE A 159 7.03 1.43 -26.85
C PHE A 159 6.24 2.68 -27.27
N PRO A 160 6.65 3.36 -28.35
CA PRO A 160 5.90 4.49 -28.89
C PRO A 160 4.49 4.06 -29.29
N GLY A 161 3.47 4.74 -28.80
CA GLY A 161 2.06 4.38 -29.04
C GLY A 161 1.42 3.54 -27.94
N LEU A 162 2.16 3.20 -26.87
CA LEU A 162 1.60 2.55 -25.70
C LEU A 162 0.51 3.43 -25.06
N ASN A 163 -0.62 2.83 -24.70
CA ASN A 163 -1.58 3.50 -23.83
C ASN A 163 -1.01 3.54 -22.42
N LEU A 164 -0.27 4.64 -22.12
CA LEU A 164 0.45 4.79 -20.86
C LEU A 164 -0.49 4.68 -19.66
N ASN A 165 -1.66 5.32 -19.74
CA ASN A 165 -2.61 5.33 -18.64
C ASN A 165 -3.06 3.90 -18.27
N LEU A 166 -3.56 3.14 -19.25
CA LEU A 166 -3.99 1.75 -19.04
C LEU A 166 -2.84 0.87 -18.57
N THR A 167 -1.66 1.01 -19.19
CA THR A 167 -0.48 0.22 -18.81
C THR A 167 -0.10 0.45 -17.36
N MET A 168 -0.04 1.69 -16.92
CA MET A 168 0.31 2.02 -15.53
C MET A 168 -0.77 1.58 -14.54
N GLN A 169 -2.05 1.63 -14.91
CA GLN A 169 -3.13 1.07 -14.10
C GLN A 169 -2.97 -0.45 -13.92
N LEU A 170 -2.64 -1.18 -14.97
CA LEU A 170 -2.37 -2.62 -14.88
C LEU A 170 -1.09 -2.93 -14.09
N VAL A 171 -0.05 -2.12 -14.23
CA VAL A 171 1.16 -2.19 -13.38
C VAL A 171 0.81 -1.97 -11.92
N ASN A 172 -0.05 -1.00 -11.60
CA ASN A 172 -0.54 -0.79 -10.24
C ASN A 172 -1.29 -2.01 -9.69
N VAL A 173 -2.12 -2.68 -10.51
CA VAL A 173 -2.79 -3.93 -10.11
C VAL A 173 -1.76 -5.01 -9.74
N ALA A 174 -0.75 -5.20 -10.57
CA ALA A 174 0.32 -6.18 -10.30
C ALA A 174 1.12 -5.81 -9.04
N MET A 175 1.44 -4.53 -8.84
CA MET A 175 2.15 -4.04 -7.66
C MET A 175 1.31 -4.15 -6.38
N ALA A 176 0.00 -3.90 -6.42
CA ALA A 176 -0.89 -4.07 -5.28
C ALA A 176 -0.95 -5.55 -4.81
N LEU A 177 -1.09 -6.47 -5.76
CA LEU A 177 -1.02 -7.91 -5.48
C LEU A 177 0.36 -8.31 -4.95
N GLY A 178 1.42 -7.76 -5.53
CA GLY A 178 2.79 -7.97 -5.08
C GLY A 178 3.03 -7.46 -3.65
N ALA A 179 2.47 -6.31 -3.30
CA ALA A 179 2.53 -5.76 -1.95
C ALA A 179 1.83 -6.67 -0.93
N ALA A 180 0.62 -7.15 -1.24
CA ALA A 180 -0.10 -8.09 -0.39
C ALA A 180 0.68 -9.40 -0.19
N ALA A 181 1.27 -9.95 -1.26
CA ALA A 181 2.12 -11.14 -1.20
C ALA A 181 3.40 -10.90 -0.37
N ALA A 182 4.04 -9.74 -0.55
CA ALA A 182 5.23 -9.36 0.22
C ALA A 182 4.92 -9.23 1.72
N MET A 183 3.79 -8.62 2.08
CA MET A 183 3.34 -8.49 3.48
C MET A 183 3.01 -9.84 4.11
N ALA A 184 2.35 -10.75 3.37
CA ALA A 184 2.09 -12.11 3.82
C ALA A 184 3.41 -12.89 4.05
N ALA A 185 4.37 -12.75 3.13
CA ALA A 185 5.70 -13.36 3.27
C ALA A 185 6.51 -12.74 4.42
N LEU A 186 6.39 -11.42 4.64
CA LEU A 186 7.01 -10.72 5.76
C LEU A 186 6.49 -11.25 7.09
N GLY A 187 5.17 -11.37 7.24
CA GLY A 187 4.54 -11.94 8.43
C GLY A 187 5.06 -13.35 8.72
N ARG A 188 5.13 -14.21 7.70
CA ARG A 188 5.72 -15.56 7.83
C ARG A 188 7.19 -15.52 8.24
N THR A 189 7.96 -14.58 7.68
CA THR A 189 9.39 -14.48 7.94
C THR A 189 9.67 -14.03 9.37
N ILE A 190 8.93 -13.07 9.89
CA ILE A 190 9.13 -12.50 11.24
C ILE A 190 8.65 -13.47 12.33
N PHE A 191 7.43 -13.97 12.19
CA PHE A 191 6.75 -14.71 13.26
C PHE A 191 6.91 -16.24 13.14
N GLU A 192 7.38 -16.74 12.00
CA GLU A 192 7.50 -18.17 11.70
C GLU A 192 6.17 -18.96 11.82
N ASP A 193 5.06 -18.24 11.84
CA ASP A 193 3.71 -18.79 11.95
C ASP A 193 2.91 -18.54 10.65
N SER A 194 2.44 -19.63 10.06
CA SER A 194 1.62 -19.57 8.85
C SER A 194 0.26 -18.87 9.08
N ARG A 195 -0.24 -18.85 10.31
CA ARG A 195 -1.50 -18.17 10.65
C ARG A 195 -1.38 -16.67 10.47
N ILE A 196 -0.25 -16.09 10.88
CA ILE A 196 0.03 -14.65 10.70
C ILE A 196 0.15 -14.32 9.22
N SER A 197 0.83 -15.17 8.43
CA SER A 197 0.87 -15.01 6.97
C SER A 197 -0.55 -14.98 6.36
N ARG A 198 -1.45 -15.86 6.81
CA ARG A 198 -2.84 -15.88 6.34
C ARG A 198 -3.65 -14.68 6.81
N ALA A 199 -3.39 -14.18 8.00
CA ALA A 199 -4.01 -12.94 8.48
C ALA A 199 -3.58 -11.74 7.64
N CYS A 200 -2.30 -11.62 7.30
CA CYS A 200 -1.78 -10.57 6.40
C CYS A 200 -2.38 -10.69 4.99
N GLU A 201 -2.52 -11.91 4.46
CA GLU A 201 -3.15 -12.17 3.17
C GLU A 201 -4.62 -11.74 3.17
N ALA A 202 -5.37 -12.13 4.21
CA ALA A 202 -6.77 -11.72 4.39
C ALA A 202 -6.90 -10.21 4.49
N ALA A 203 -6.06 -9.56 5.28
CA ALA A 203 -6.05 -8.11 5.41
C ALA A 203 -5.78 -7.43 4.06
N GLY A 204 -4.79 -7.92 3.29
CA GLY A 204 -4.46 -7.37 1.96
C GLY A 204 -5.63 -7.47 0.98
N LEU A 205 -6.35 -8.60 0.97
CA LEU A 205 -7.51 -8.80 0.09
C LEU A 205 -8.73 -7.96 0.49
N LEU A 206 -8.83 -7.57 1.77
CA LEU A 206 -9.93 -6.73 2.27
C LEU A 206 -9.70 -5.24 2.07
N VAL A 207 -8.50 -4.82 1.66
CA VAL A 207 -8.23 -3.41 1.33
C VAL A 207 -8.84 -3.08 -0.04
N TRP A 208 -10.18 -3.07 -0.08
CA TRP A 208 -10.95 -2.73 -1.29
C TRP A 208 -10.63 -1.33 -1.85
N PRO A 209 -10.28 -0.29 -1.06
CA PRO A 209 -9.88 1.00 -1.63
C PRO A 209 -8.68 0.90 -2.56
N ALA A 210 -7.80 -0.09 -2.38
CA ALA A 210 -6.67 -0.31 -3.28
C ALA A 210 -7.12 -0.62 -4.72
N LEU A 211 -8.33 -1.20 -4.94
CA LEU A 211 -8.91 -1.38 -6.27
C LEU A 211 -9.09 -0.03 -6.98
N LEU A 212 -9.57 0.97 -6.26
CA LEU A 212 -9.77 2.31 -6.79
C LEU A 212 -8.43 3.04 -6.97
N PHE A 213 -7.51 2.90 -6.01
CA PHE A 213 -6.17 3.48 -6.12
C PHE A 213 -5.34 2.88 -7.26
N CYS A 214 -5.61 1.65 -7.70
CA CYS A 214 -4.98 1.10 -8.89
C CYS A 214 -5.32 1.89 -10.17
N GLN A 215 -6.47 2.56 -10.18
CA GLN A 215 -6.89 3.39 -11.32
C GLN A 215 -6.12 4.72 -11.39
N GLN A 216 -5.53 5.16 -10.29
CA GLN A 216 -4.78 6.41 -10.21
C GLN A 216 -3.31 6.16 -10.53
N VAL A 217 -2.83 6.78 -11.61
CA VAL A 217 -1.42 6.67 -12.05
C VAL A 217 -0.57 7.65 -11.26
N TYR A 218 -0.29 7.27 -10.01
CA TYR A 218 0.45 8.07 -9.06
C TYR A 218 1.35 7.17 -8.19
N GLY A 219 2.29 7.73 -7.44
CA GLY A 219 3.29 6.98 -6.69
C GLY A 219 2.77 6.11 -5.54
N THR A 220 1.48 6.18 -5.18
CA THR A 220 0.91 5.54 -3.97
C THR A 220 1.04 4.01 -3.98
N ILE A 221 0.59 3.36 -5.04
CA ILE A 221 0.66 1.88 -5.14
C ILE A 221 2.10 1.39 -5.34
N PRO A 222 2.92 1.99 -6.24
CA PRO A 222 4.33 1.68 -6.33
C PRO A 222 5.07 1.81 -4.99
N MET A 223 4.82 2.88 -4.24
CA MET A 223 5.40 3.09 -2.91
C MET A 223 5.03 1.94 -1.95
N LEU A 224 3.76 1.57 -1.89
CA LEU A 224 3.28 0.47 -1.05
C LEU A 224 4.00 -0.84 -1.39
N PHE A 225 4.16 -1.14 -2.68
CA PHE A 225 4.86 -2.34 -3.14
C PHE A 225 6.34 -2.34 -2.76
N PHE A 226 7.07 -1.27 -3.10
CA PHE A 226 8.51 -1.21 -2.84
C PHE A 226 8.84 -1.17 -1.35
N VAL A 227 8.03 -0.48 -0.52
CA VAL A 227 8.20 -0.48 0.94
C VAL A 227 7.96 -1.88 1.49
N SER A 228 6.90 -2.57 1.08
CA SER A 228 6.60 -3.94 1.52
C SER A 228 7.72 -4.90 1.13
N LEU A 229 8.24 -4.78 -0.08
CA LEU A 229 9.34 -5.60 -0.59
C LEU A 229 10.66 -5.32 0.16
N ALA A 230 10.98 -4.05 0.41
CA ALA A 230 12.17 -3.65 1.16
C ALA A 230 12.12 -4.20 2.59
N MET A 231 10.97 -4.11 3.28
CA MET A 231 10.78 -4.69 4.61
C MET A 231 10.97 -6.21 4.60
N LEU A 232 10.44 -6.91 3.61
CA LEU A 232 10.63 -8.35 3.44
C LEU A 232 12.10 -8.72 3.22
N CYS A 233 12.78 -8.00 2.33
CA CYS A 233 14.21 -8.20 2.05
C CYS A 233 15.06 -7.97 3.31
N TYR A 234 14.79 -6.90 4.04
CA TYR A 234 15.47 -6.60 5.29
C TYR A 234 15.24 -7.68 6.35
N ALA A 235 14.00 -8.12 6.55
CA ALA A 235 13.68 -9.18 7.50
C ALA A 235 14.41 -10.50 7.16
N LYS A 236 14.44 -10.87 5.87
CA LYS A 236 15.18 -12.05 5.40
C LYS A 236 16.68 -11.90 5.64
N TYR A 237 17.26 -10.73 5.34
CA TYR A 237 18.68 -10.46 5.58
C TYR A 237 19.05 -10.60 7.06
N VAL A 238 18.29 -9.97 7.97
CA VAL A 238 18.52 -10.06 9.41
C VAL A 238 18.44 -11.51 9.90
N LYS A 239 17.45 -12.28 9.39
CA LYS A 239 17.26 -13.67 9.76
C LYS A 239 18.42 -14.57 9.26
N THR A 240 18.88 -14.35 8.05
CA THR A 240 20.02 -15.10 7.47
C THR A 240 21.30 -14.81 8.24
N ARG A 241 21.59 -13.54 8.54
CA ARG A 241 22.78 -13.18 9.35
C ARG A 241 22.74 -13.77 10.76
N ARG A 242 21.59 -13.84 11.41
CA ARG A 242 21.46 -14.46 12.74
C ARG A 242 21.71 -15.97 12.73
N ARG A 243 21.50 -16.64 11.59
CA ARG A 243 21.79 -18.08 11.45
C ARG A 243 23.24 -18.35 11.11
N ALA A 244 23.98 -17.35 10.64
CA ALA A 244 25.40 -17.45 10.29
C ALA A 244 26.34 -17.10 11.46
N LEU A 245 25.82 -16.59 12.59
CA LEU A 245 26.50 -16.29 13.85
C LEU A 245 26.16 -17.33 14.92
#